data_96a09ec33a681345fcbed56650c398c1
#
_entry.id   96a09ec33a681345fcbed56650c398c1
#
_cell.length_a   1.000
_cell.length_b   1.000
_cell.length_c   1.000
_cell.angle_alpha   90.00
_cell.angle_beta   90.00
_cell.angle_gamma   90.00
#
_symmetry.space_group_name_H-M   'P 1'
#
loop_
_entity.id
_entity.type
_entity.pdbx_description
1 polymer ?
#
loop_
_entity_poly.entity_id
_entity_poly.type
_entity_poly.pdbx_seq_one_letter_code
_entity_poly.pdbx_strand_id
1 'polypeptide(L)'
;MNAYDLARGLHILAVIAWMAGMLFLPRLYAYDAEQADKPEPLRSEMQALLRLWQLRLLRIIINPAMILAFVFGGWLLWLRSGEGADWGFVAQPWMIAKLAGVFALSAWHGFLAGARKKIAAGTSTRSGRFWRMTNEIPFVIAIVMVLSVTLEWTFG
;
A
#
# COMPACT_ATOMS: atom_id res chain seq x y z
N MET A 1 8.65 -20.01 20.78
CA MET A 1 8.33 -19.06 19.68
C MET A 1 9.60 -18.91 18.88
N ASN A 2 9.62 -19.31 17.62
CA ASN A 2 10.80 -19.18 16.78
C ASN A 2 10.86 -17.81 16.12
N ALA A 3 12.04 -17.39 15.68
CA ALA A 3 12.25 -16.07 15.05
C ALA A 3 11.45 -15.91 13.75
N TYR A 4 11.24 -16.99 13.01
CA TYR A 4 10.47 -17.00 11.77
C TYR A 4 8.99 -16.66 12.01
N ASP A 5 8.36 -17.29 13.01
CA ASP A 5 6.95 -17.03 13.34
C ASP A 5 6.73 -15.61 13.84
N LEU A 6 7.67 -15.08 14.64
CA LEU A 6 7.64 -13.69 15.08
C LEU A 6 7.75 -12.72 13.89
N ALA A 7 8.75 -12.89 13.04
CA ALA A 7 8.97 -12.06 11.87
C ALA A 7 7.76 -12.09 10.93
N ARG A 8 7.15 -13.30 10.74
CA ARG A 8 5.94 -13.48 9.94
C ARG A 8 4.75 -12.72 10.51
N GLY A 9 4.52 -12.80 11.81
CA GLY A 9 3.45 -12.08 12.49
C GLY A 9 3.59 -10.56 12.34
N LEU A 10 4.80 -10.04 12.60
CA LEU A 10 5.10 -8.60 12.47
C LEU A 10 4.98 -8.12 11.01
N HIS A 11 5.42 -8.94 10.04
CA HIS A 11 5.24 -8.64 8.62
C HIS A 11 3.76 -8.54 8.23
N ILE A 12 2.95 -9.51 8.66
CA ILE A 12 1.50 -9.50 8.37
C ILE A 12 0.84 -8.27 8.95
N LEU A 13 1.13 -7.90 10.21
CA LEU A 13 0.57 -6.70 10.84
C LEU A 13 0.96 -5.42 10.08
N ALA A 14 2.22 -5.31 9.68
CA ALA A 14 2.70 -4.17 8.89
C ALA A 14 2.00 -4.10 7.51
N VAL A 15 1.83 -5.23 6.82
CA VAL A 15 1.12 -5.30 5.55
C VAL A 15 -0.35 -4.92 5.71
N ILE A 16 -1.04 -5.38 6.75
CA ILE A 16 -2.43 -5.00 7.03
C ILE A 16 -2.55 -3.48 7.20
N ALA A 17 -1.68 -2.87 8.01
CA ALA A 17 -1.69 -1.42 8.22
C ALA A 17 -1.40 -0.64 6.92
N TRP A 18 -0.42 -1.10 6.12
CA TRP A 18 -0.08 -0.49 4.83
C TRP A 18 -1.25 -0.56 3.85
N MET A 19 -1.86 -1.75 3.69
CA MET A 19 -3.00 -1.97 2.81
C MET A 19 -4.23 -1.17 3.22
N ALA A 20 -4.57 -1.16 4.52
CA ALA A 20 -5.69 -0.39 5.04
C ALA A 20 -5.56 1.11 4.69
N GLY A 21 -4.35 1.66 4.89
CA GLY A 21 -4.06 3.05 4.52
C GLY A 21 -4.17 3.30 3.02
N MET A 22 -3.61 2.41 2.18
CA MET A 22 -3.67 2.55 0.72
C MET A 22 -5.08 2.41 0.13
N LEU A 23 -5.97 1.67 0.78
CA LEU A 23 -7.39 1.58 0.41
C LEU A 23 -8.19 2.78 0.88
N PHE A 24 -7.79 3.42 1.97
CA PHE A 24 -8.51 4.57 2.52
C PHE A 24 -8.07 5.91 1.90
N LEU A 25 -6.81 6.06 1.55
CA LEU A 25 -6.27 7.32 1.03
C LEU A 25 -6.96 7.80 -0.26
N PRO A 26 -7.22 6.95 -1.29
CA PRO A 26 -7.95 7.37 -2.47
C PRO A 26 -9.39 7.81 -2.19
N ARG A 27 -10.03 7.27 -1.14
CA ARG A 27 -11.36 7.72 -0.71
C ARG A 27 -11.33 9.14 -0.18
N LEU A 28 -10.27 9.51 0.58
CA LEU A 28 -10.09 10.89 1.02
C LEU A 28 -9.83 11.83 -0.17
N TYR A 29 -9.16 11.36 -1.22
CA TYR A 29 -8.99 12.14 -2.47
C TYR A 29 -10.32 12.33 -3.22
N ALA A 30 -11.17 11.29 -3.25
CA ALA A 30 -12.51 11.39 -3.82
C ALA A 30 -13.35 12.41 -3.07
N TYR A 31 -13.35 12.37 -1.74
CA TYR A 31 -14.08 13.33 -0.93
C TYR A 31 -13.57 14.76 -1.10
N ASP A 32 -12.25 14.97 -1.22
CA ASP A 32 -11.67 16.29 -1.49
C ASP A 32 -12.16 16.85 -2.85
N ALA A 33 -12.12 16.03 -3.89
CA ALA A 33 -12.58 16.41 -5.22
C ALA A 33 -14.09 16.74 -5.25
N GLU A 34 -14.90 16.01 -4.49
CA GLU A 34 -16.36 16.22 -4.40
C GLU A 34 -16.76 17.51 -3.64
N GLN A 35 -15.80 18.16 -2.95
CA GLN A 35 -16.06 19.47 -2.34
C GLN A 35 -16.01 20.63 -3.35
N ALA A 36 -15.53 20.39 -4.60
CA ALA A 36 -15.34 21.46 -5.58
C ALA A 36 -16.60 22.27 -5.86
N ASP A 37 -17.77 21.63 -5.83
CA ASP A 37 -19.07 22.26 -6.13
C ASP A 37 -19.75 22.88 -4.90
N LYS A 38 -19.11 22.86 -3.73
CA LYS A 38 -19.67 23.44 -2.51
C LYS A 38 -19.43 24.96 -2.45
N PRO A 39 -20.36 25.73 -1.83
CA PRO A 39 -20.15 27.15 -1.63
C PRO A 39 -19.05 27.43 -0.60
N GLU A 40 -18.42 28.62 -0.73
CA GLU A 40 -17.52 29.12 0.33
C GLU A 40 -18.34 29.63 1.53
N PRO A 41 -17.80 29.53 2.77
CA PRO A 41 -16.46 29.01 3.12
C PRO A 41 -16.41 27.50 3.32
N LEU A 42 -17.54 26.79 3.21
CA LEU A 42 -17.64 25.33 3.47
C LEU A 42 -16.64 24.52 2.63
N ARG A 43 -16.50 24.87 1.35
CA ARG A 43 -15.56 24.19 0.44
C ARG A 43 -14.13 24.24 0.98
N SER A 44 -13.63 25.43 1.25
CA SER A 44 -12.25 25.63 1.70
C SER A 44 -11.97 24.97 3.06
N GLU A 45 -12.91 25.03 4.00
CA GLU A 45 -12.79 24.41 5.31
C GLU A 45 -12.74 22.87 5.22
N MET A 46 -13.66 22.28 4.44
CA MET A 46 -13.71 20.83 4.26
C MET A 46 -12.47 20.30 3.53
N GLN A 47 -12.03 20.99 2.47
CA GLN A 47 -10.81 20.60 1.76
C GLN A 47 -9.56 20.73 2.64
N ALA A 48 -9.45 21.75 3.47
CA ALA A 48 -8.34 21.91 4.41
C ALA A 48 -8.28 20.74 5.39
N LEU A 49 -9.42 20.34 5.96
CA LEU A 49 -9.53 19.23 6.88
C LEU A 49 -9.15 17.88 6.21
N LEU A 50 -9.71 17.62 5.03
CA LEU A 50 -9.43 16.40 4.26
C LEU A 50 -7.96 16.30 3.88
N ARG A 51 -7.33 17.40 3.44
CA ARG A 51 -5.90 17.46 3.09
C ARG A 51 -4.99 17.24 4.30
N LEU A 52 -5.40 17.70 5.49
CA LEU A 52 -4.70 17.40 6.73
C LEU A 52 -4.76 15.90 7.04
N TRP A 53 -5.93 15.25 6.92
CA TRP A 53 -6.09 13.82 7.14
C TRP A 53 -5.32 12.98 6.11
N GLN A 54 -5.34 13.36 4.84
CA GLN A 54 -4.52 12.74 3.79
C GLN A 54 -3.03 12.75 4.15
N LEU A 55 -2.54 13.90 4.64
CA LEU A 55 -1.14 14.06 5.02
C LEU A 55 -0.78 13.18 6.23
N ARG A 56 -1.63 13.19 7.27
CA ARG A 56 -1.40 12.41 8.49
C ARG A 56 -1.46 10.91 8.20
N LEU A 57 -2.46 10.47 7.44
CA LEU A 57 -2.60 9.06 7.04
C LEU A 57 -1.35 8.59 6.29
N LEU A 58 -0.89 9.35 5.30
CA LEU A 58 0.29 9.00 4.52
C LEU A 58 1.56 8.96 5.37
N ARG A 59 1.81 10.00 6.20
CA ARG A 59 3.07 10.12 6.93
C ARG A 59 3.16 9.28 8.19
N ILE A 60 2.03 9.11 8.90
CA ILE A 60 2.03 8.49 10.23
C ILE A 60 1.68 7.00 10.14
N ILE A 61 0.91 6.59 9.12
CA ILE A 61 0.45 5.19 9.00
C ILE A 61 1.07 4.53 7.76
N ILE A 62 0.80 5.04 6.55
CA ILE A 62 1.13 4.33 5.31
C ILE A 62 2.65 4.20 5.13
N ASN A 63 3.40 5.29 5.26
CA ASN A 63 4.86 5.28 5.07
C ASN A 63 5.56 4.39 6.11
N PRO A 64 5.32 4.53 7.43
CA PRO A 64 5.94 3.65 8.42
C PRO A 64 5.55 2.18 8.24
N ALA A 65 4.27 1.90 7.94
CA ALA A 65 3.80 0.54 7.71
C ALA A 65 4.48 -0.11 6.50
N MET A 66 4.68 0.62 5.40
CA MET A 66 5.46 0.15 4.25
C MET A 66 6.89 -0.20 4.66
N ILE A 67 7.58 0.70 5.38
CA ILE A 67 8.95 0.46 5.82
C ILE A 67 9.03 -0.79 6.68
N LEU A 68 8.13 -0.95 7.66
CA LEU A 68 8.08 -2.13 8.52
C LEU A 68 7.76 -3.41 7.72
N ALA A 69 6.87 -3.33 6.73
CA ALA A 69 6.58 -4.46 5.85
C ALA A 69 7.83 -4.90 5.06
N PHE A 70 8.63 -3.97 4.58
CA PHE A 70 9.89 -4.28 3.91
C PHE A 70 10.96 -4.83 4.86
N VAL A 71 11.11 -4.25 6.06
CA VAL A 71 12.08 -4.73 7.07
C VAL A 71 11.76 -6.16 7.48
N PHE A 72 10.52 -6.42 7.91
CA PHE A 72 10.13 -7.77 8.33
C PHE A 72 10.03 -8.75 7.16
N GLY A 73 9.65 -8.29 5.97
CA GLY A 73 9.67 -9.09 4.75
C GLY A 73 11.08 -9.52 4.36
N GLY A 74 12.04 -8.59 4.41
CA GLY A 74 13.46 -8.89 4.19
C GLY A 74 14.02 -9.86 5.23
N TRP A 75 13.66 -9.68 6.51
CA TRP A 75 14.04 -10.62 7.56
C TRP A 75 13.48 -12.03 7.33
N LEU A 76 12.21 -12.14 6.88
CA LEU A 76 11.62 -13.43 6.50
C LEU A 76 12.37 -14.11 5.35
N LEU A 77 12.75 -13.35 4.32
CA LEU A 77 13.52 -13.89 3.19
C LEU A 77 14.89 -14.41 3.67
N TRP A 78 15.56 -13.66 4.56
CA TRP A 78 16.84 -14.06 5.12
C TRP A 78 16.73 -15.33 5.97
N LEU A 79 15.74 -15.43 6.85
CA LEU A 79 15.49 -16.63 7.64
C LEU A 79 15.11 -17.84 6.78
N ARG A 80 14.30 -17.62 5.71
CA ARG A 80 13.90 -18.69 4.78
C ARG A 80 15.08 -19.21 3.95
N SER A 81 16.04 -18.36 3.64
CA SER A 81 17.26 -18.75 2.94
C SER A 81 18.25 -19.56 3.79
N GLY A 82 17.90 -19.92 5.02
CA GLY A 82 18.85 -20.54 5.96
C GLY A 82 19.99 -19.59 6.31
N GLU A 83 19.62 -18.35 6.68
CA GLU A 83 20.55 -17.27 7.04
C GLU A 83 21.51 -16.89 5.89
N GLY A 84 21.00 -16.97 4.66
CA GLY A 84 21.73 -16.58 3.45
C GLY A 84 22.40 -17.74 2.71
N ALA A 85 22.18 -19.00 3.14
CA ALA A 85 22.83 -20.17 2.54
C ALA A 85 22.21 -20.60 1.20
N ASP A 86 20.87 -20.47 1.03
CA ASP A 86 20.17 -20.86 -0.20
C ASP A 86 19.08 -19.85 -0.57
N TRP A 87 19.20 -19.24 -1.75
CA TRP A 87 18.26 -18.31 -2.33
C TRP A 87 17.46 -18.87 -3.51
N GLY A 88 17.54 -20.18 -3.78
CA GLY A 88 16.87 -20.82 -4.91
C GLY A 88 15.37 -20.61 -4.96
N PHE A 89 14.71 -20.48 -3.79
CA PHE A 89 13.27 -20.22 -3.71
C PHE A 89 12.83 -18.87 -4.30
N VAL A 90 13.73 -17.90 -4.43
CA VAL A 90 13.43 -16.57 -5.01
C VAL A 90 13.09 -16.69 -6.50
N ALA A 91 13.65 -17.68 -7.20
CA ALA A 91 13.36 -17.97 -8.60
C ALA A 91 12.05 -18.77 -8.81
N GLN A 92 11.40 -19.20 -7.75
CA GLN A 92 10.14 -19.93 -7.85
C GLN A 92 9.01 -19.02 -8.34
N PRO A 93 8.08 -19.53 -9.20
CA PRO A 93 7.00 -18.71 -9.76
C PRO A 93 6.15 -17.96 -8.74
N TRP A 94 5.82 -18.60 -7.63
CA TRP A 94 5.05 -17.98 -6.56
C TRP A 94 5.79 -16.82 -5.90
N MET A 95 7.13 -16.90 -5.74
CA MET A 95 7.92 -15.82 -5.17
C MET A 95 8.10 -14.68 -6.17
N ILE A 96 8.28 -14.98 -7.46
CA ILE A 96 8.30 -13.97 -8.51
C ILE A 96 6.99 -13.20 -8.56
N ALA A 97 5.84 -13.89 -8.50
CA ALA A 97 4.53 -13.24 -8.43
C ALA A 97 4.39 -12.35 -7.19
N LYS A 98 4.86 -12.81 -6.02
CA LYS A 98 4.89 -12.03 -4.78
C LYS A 98 5.73 -10.76 -4.95
N LEU A 99 6.94 -10.86 -5.45
CA LEU A 99 7.86 -9.73 -5.61
C LEU A 99 7.35 -8.73 -6.65
N ALA A 100 6.78 -9.21 -7.76
CA ALA A 100 6.10 -8.36 -8.75
C ALA A 100 4.94 -7.58 -8.12
N GLY A 101 4.14 -8.22 -7.27
CA GLY A 101 3.08 -7.57 -6.50
C GLY A 101 3.61 -6.51 -5.53
N VAL A 102 4.71 -6.79 -4.82
CA VAL A 102 5.37 -5.80 -3.94
C VAL A 102 5.81 -4.58 -4.75
N PHE A 103 6.41 -4.79 -5.91
CA PHE A 103 6.81 -3.69 -6.81
C PHE A 103 5.60 -2.87 -7.28
N ALA A 104 4.54 -3.54 -7.73
CA ALA A 104 3.31 -2.89 -8.18
C ALA A 104 2.65 -2.07 -7.06
N LEU A 105 2.57 -2.61 -5.82
CA LEU A 105 2.05 -1.86 -4.67
C LEU A 105 2.93 -0.67 -4.29
N SER A 106 4.25 -0.80 -4.39
CA SER A 106 5.18 0.30 -4.13
C SER A 106 5.05 1.42 -5.17
N ALA A 107 4.87 1.06 -6.43
CA ALA A 107 4.58 2.02 -7.50
C ALA A 107 3.24 2.73 -7.26
N TRP A 108 2.20 2.00 -6.85
CA TRP A 108 0.90 2.55 -6.48
C TRP A 108 1.01 3.51 -5.29
N HIS A 109 1.76 3.13 -4.25
CA HIS A 109 2.05 4.01 -3.11
C HIS A 109 2.71 5.33 -3.57
N GLY A 110 3.75 5.25 -4.40
CA GLY A 110 4.42 6.42 -4.96
C GLY A 110 3.49 7.31 -5.77
N PHE A 111 2.60 6.69 -6.57
CA PHE A 111 1.57 7.38 -7.31
C PHE A 111 0.59 8.14 -6.39
N LEU A 112 0.11 7.52 -5.31
CA LEU A 112 -0.76 8.16 -4.32
C LEU A 112 -0.06 9.32 -3.61
N ALA A 113 1.20 9.14 -3.23
CA ALA A 113 1.99 10.19 -2.59
C ALA A 113 2.20 11.41 -3.53
N GLY A 114 2.44 11.16 -4.82
CA GLY A 114 2.51 12.21 -5.84
C GLY A 114 1.17 12.91 -6.07
N ALA A 115 0.07 12.15 -6.11
CA ALA A 115 -1.27 12.69 -6.24
C ALA A 115 -1.65 13.61 -5.07
N ARG A 116 -1.30 13.22 -3.83
CA ARG A 116 -1.50 14.07 -2.65
C ARG A 116 -0.85 15.45 -2.80
N LYS A 117 0.39 15.49 -3.33
CA LYS A 117 1.07 16.76 -3.56
C LYS A 117 0.30 17.65 -4.53
N LYS A 118 -0.23 17.09 -5.62
CA LYS A 118 -1.05 17.82 -6.60
C LYS A 118 -2.37 18.30 -6.02
N ILE A 119 -3.03 17.48 -5.20
CA ILE A 119 -4.27 17.85 -4.50
C ILE A 119 -3.99 19.00 -3.52
N ALA A 120 -2.93 18.90 -2.72
CA ALA A 120 -2.55 19.95 -1.77
C ALA A 120 -2.22 21.28 -2.46
N ALA A 121 -1.62 21.24 -3.65
CA ALA A 121 -1.31 22.40 -4.46
C ALA A 121 -2.52 22.95 -5.25
N GLY A 122 -3.68 22.29 -5.21
CA GLY A 122 -4.86 22.67 -6.00
C GLY A 122 -4.71 22.43 -7.52
N THR A 123 -3.71 21.63 -7.93
CA THR A 123 -3.41 21.36 -9.35
C THR A 123 -3.90 19.98 -9.82
N SER A 124 -4.64 19.26 -8.97
CA SER A 124 -5.20 17.97 -9.34
C SER A 124 -6.39 18.14 -10.28
N THR A 125 -6.37 17.44 -11.41
CA THR A 125 -7.47 17.42 -12.40
C THR A 125 -8.32 16.13 -12.31
N ARG A 126 -8.04 15.24 -11.36
CA ARG A 126 -8.70 13.94 -11.23
C ARG A 126 -10.01 14.10 -10.47
N SER A 127 -11.07 13.49 -11.03
CA SER A 127 -12.41 13.50 -10.42
C SER A 127 -12.52 12.52 -9.24
N GLY A 128 -13.52 12.71 -8.38
CA GLY A 128 -13.88 11.75 -7.33
C GLY A 128 -14.17 10.35 -7.89
N ARG A 129 -14.83 10.27 -9.06
CA ARG A 129 -15.09 9.01 -9.76
C ARG A 129 -13.82 8.24 -10.10
N PHE A 130 -12.77 8.93 -10.58
CA PHE A 130 -11.47 8.30 -10.86
C PHE A 130 -10.91 7.61 -9.61
N TRP A 131 -10.91 8.30 -8.47
CA TRP A 131 -10.39 7.75 -7.22
C TRP A 131 -11.22 6.58 -6.70
N ARG A 132 -12.53 6.62 -6.85
CA ARG A 132 -13.42 5.51 -6.46
C ARG A 132 -13.18 4.27 -7.32
N MET A 133 -13.01 4.43 -8.63
CA MET A 133 -12.77 3.31 -9.56
C MET A 133 -11.40 2.66 -9.35
N THR A 134 -10.39 3.44 -9.01
CA THR A 134 -9.01 2.94 -8.84
C THR A 134 -8.72 2.45 -7.42
N ASN A 135 -9.64 2.65 -6.48
CA ASN A 135 -9.45 2.31 -5.06
C ASN A 135 -9.20 0.81 -4.82
N GLU A 136 -9.73 -0.06 -5.66
CA GLU A 136 -9.65 -1.51 -5.48
C GLU A 136 -8.36 -2.13 -6.07
N ILE A 137 -7.55 -1.37 -6.82
CA ILE A 137 -6.31 -1.85 -7.44
C ILE A 137 -5.37 -2.52 -6.42
N PRO A 138 -5.03 -1.89 -5.28
CA PRO A 138 -4.14 -2.52 -4.31
C PRO A 138 -4.72 -3.82 -3.72
N PHE A 139 -6.04 -3.91 -3.59
CA PHE A 139 -6.68 -5.12 -3.07
C PHE A 139 -6.55 -6.30 -4.05
N VAL A 140 -6.75 -6.07 -5.34
CA VAL A 140 -6.56 -7.10 -6.38
C VAL A 140 -5.11 -7.60 -6.39
N ILE A 141 -4.14 -6.69 -6.30
CA ILE A 141 -2.72 -7.05 -6.20
C ILE A 141 -2.47 -7.88 -4.93
N ALA A 142 -3.04 -7.49 -3.79
CA ALA A 142 -2.88 -8.20 -2.53
C ALA A 142 -3.44 -9.64 -2.58
N ILE A 143 -4.57 -9.86 -3.25
CA ILE A 143 -5.13 -11.22 -3.46
C ILE A 143 -4.09 -12.09 -4.15
N VAL A 144 -3.52 -11.64 -5.27
CA VAL A 144 -2.49 -12.40 -6.00
C VAL A 144 -1.29 -12.69 -5.11
N MET A 145 -0.81 -11.69 -4.36
CA MET A 145 0.35 -11.85 -3.47
C MET A 145 0.09 -12.83 -2.33
N VAL A 146 -1.07 -12.78 -1.70
CA VAL A 146 -1.43 -13.69 -0.60
C VAL A 146 -1.57 -15.11 -1.12
N LEU A 147 -2.31 -15.29 -2.21
CA LEU A 147 -2.50 -16.63 -2.79
C LEU A 147 -1.18 -17.22 -3.30
N SER A 148 -0.29 -16.42 -3.88
CA SER A 148 1.01 -16.92 -4.32
C SER A 148 1.82 -17.52 -3.17
N VAL A 149 1.84 -16.87 -2.01
CA VAL A 149 2.62 -17.33 -0.84
C VAL A 149 1.93 -18.48 -0.10
N THR A 150 0.59 -18.47 -0.01
CA THR A 150 -0.15 -19.51 0.71
C THR A 150 -0.23 -20.82 -0.05
N LEU A 151 -0.26 -20.77 -1.38
CA LEU A 151 -0.34 -21.97 -2.22
C LEU A 151 1.03 -22.48 -2.66
N GLU A 152 2.07 -21.64 -2.62
CA GLU A 152 3.43 -21.92 -3.09
C GLU A 152 3.45 -22.70 -4.43
N TRP A 153 2.54 -22.29 -5.36
CA TRP A 153 2.35 -22.98 -6.64
C TRP A 153 3.63 -22.97 -7.47
N THR A 154 3.93 -24.13 -8.06
CA THR A 154 5.02 -24.31 -9.00
C THR A 154 4.43 -24.77 -10.33
N PHE A 155 5.03 -24.33 -11.44
CA PHE A 155 4.73 -24.94 -12.74
C PHE A 155 5.46 -26.28 -12.79
N GLY A 156 4.70 -27.40 -12.83
CA GLY A 156 5.21 -28.76 -13.01
C GLY A 156 5.84 -28.96 -14.38
#